data_80fb437f4bb20ca744786f9da3a7b868
#
_entry.id   80fb437f4bb20ca744786f9da3a7b868
#
_cell.length_a   1.000
_cell.length_b   1.000
_cell.length_c   1.000
_cell.angle_alpha   90.00
_cell.angle_beta   90.00
_cell.angle_gamma   90.00
#
_symmetry.space_group_name_H-M   'P 1'
#
loop_
_entity.id
_entity.type
_entity.pdbx_description
1 polymer ?
#
loop_
_entity_poly.entity_id
_entity_poly.type
_entity_poly.pdbx_seq_one_letter_code
_entity_poly.pdbx_strand_id
1 'polypeptide(L)'
;LYLTHLSTNGAKMSTLKRRLVSIGVIHKLKGHYLDTKHPAIIENIMGIKRRKGSVQKGKKPILINYLKEIINVIDDQNKEDIKKFRDRSIILIGFSGGFRRNEIVSIDYDDLDFVPEGLKISIRRSKTDQFGEGFTKALPYFDNSQYCPVVSLKKWIAISKIASGPVFRRFVKGSKLSKKRLTDQTVALLIKEYLNLAGIDSKNYSGHSLRSGFATSAAESGVEERSIMAMTGHKSTEM
;
A
#
# COMPACT_ATOMS: atom_id res chain seq x y z
N LEU A 1 21.30 7.27 27.33
CA LEU A 1 21.05 5.91 27.89
C LEU A 1 19.87 5.21 27.18
N TYR A 2 18.65 5.77 27.15
CA TYR A 2 17.47 5.07 26.58
C TYR A 2 17.62 4.69 25.11
N LEU A 3 18.02 5.62 24.23
CA LEU A 3 18.21 5.35 22.80
C LEU A 3 19.34 4.35 22.56
N THR A 4 20.41 4.43 23.36
CA THR A 4 21.53 3.48 23.30
C THR A 4 21.06 2.08 23.67
N HIS A 5 20.32 1.92 24.75
CA HIS A 5 19.74 0.65 25.19
C HIS A 5 18.83 0.05 24.10
N LEU A 6 17.92 0.83 23.52
CA LEU A 6 17.08 0.35 22.42
C LEU A 6 17.93 -0.08 21.20
N SER A 7 18.99 0.68 20.92
CA SER A 7 19.91 0.36 19.84
C SER A 7 20.63 -0.96 20.10
N THR A 8 21.11 -1.21 21.30
CA THR A 8 21.76 -2.48 21.69
C THR A 8 20.79 -3.66 21.53
N ASN A 9 19.50 -3.44 21.88
CA ASN A 9 18.43 -4.44 21.71
C ASN A 9 17.89 -4.54 20.26
N GLY A 10 18.66 -4.12 19.27
CA GLY A 10 18.34 -4.38 17.87
C GLY A 10 17.41 -3.33 17.19
N ALA A 11 16.95 -2.28 17.88
CA ALA A 11 16.08 -1.28 17.28
C ALA A 11 16.76 -0.58 16.08
N LYS A 12 16.01 -0.44 14.96
CA LYS A 12 16.48 0.25 13.75
C LYS A 12 16.57 1.76 13.96
N MET A 13 17.42 2.45 13.19
CA MET A 13 17.56 3.91 13.25
C MET A 13 16.24 4.66 13.06
N SER A 14 15.38 4.20 12.14
CA SER A 14 14.05 4.78 11.94
C SER A 14 13.16 4.66 13.18
N THR A 15 13.26 3.55 13.91
CA THR A 15 12.54 3.33 15.18
C THR A 15 13.05 4.26 16.26
N LEU A 16 14.37 4.42 16.38
CA LEU A 16 14.98 5.33 17.38
C LEU A 16 14.56 6.79 17.13
N LYS A 17 14.63 7.26 15.89
CA LYS A 17 14.17 8.62 15.53
C LYS A 17 12.69 8.82 15.86
N ARG A 18 11.82 7.87 15.50
CA ARG A 18 10.40 7.96 15.84
C ARG A 18 10.15 7.99 17.33
N ARG A 19 10.87 7.18 18.11
CA ARG A 19 10.77 7.17 19.58
C ARG A 19 11.18 8.52 20.17
N LEU A 20 12.27 9.11 19.70
CA LEU A 20 12.70 10.43 20.16
C LEU A 20 11.62 11.50 19.91
N VAL A 21 11.05 11.53 18.70
CA VAL A 21 9.95 12.45 18.37
C VAL A 21 8.75 12.20 19.29
N SER A 22 8.34 10.95 19.50
CA SER A 22 7.20 10.63 20.39
C SER A 22 7.46 11.07 21.82
N ILE A 23 8.67 10.89 22.34
CA ILE A 23 9.04 11.35 23.70
C ILE A 23 8.94 12.87 23.78
N GLY A 24 9.49 13.60 22.80
CA GLY A 24 9.40 15.06 22.76
C GLY A 24 7.96 15.56 22.76
N VAL A 25 7.08 14.92 21.98
CA VAL A 25 5.65 15.26 21.96
C VAL A 25 4.98 15.01 23.31
N ILE A 26 5.24 13.85 23.96
CA ILE A 26 4.66 13.53 25.26
C ILE A 26 5.14 14.51 26.34
N HIS A 27 6.43 14.85 26.36
CA HIS A 27 6.97 15.83 27.28
C HIS A 27 6.27 17.20 27.10
N LYS A 28 6.15 17.67 25.85
CA LYS A 28 5.46 18.93 25.55
C LYS A 28 4.00 18.92 26.02
N LEU A 29 3.26 17.83 25.80
CA LEU A 29 1.88 17.69 26.25
C LEU A 29 1.73 17.70 27.78
N LYS A 30 2.77 17.29 28.50
CA LYS A 30 2.82 17.31 29.98
C LYS A 30 3.44 18.57 30.55
N GLY A 31 3.70 19.59 29.73
CA GLY A 31 4.30 20.84 30.17
C GLY A 31 5.80 20.77 30.47
N HIS A 32 6.47 19.67 30.11
CA HIS A 32 7.92 19.53 30.31
C HIS A 32 8.68 19.92 29.04
N TYR A 33 9.76 20.70 29.21
CA TYR A 33 10.64 21.00 28.08
C TYR A 33 11.64 19.85 27.88
N LEU A 34 11.71 19.36 26.65
CA LEU A 34 12.75 18.44 26.18
C LEU A 34 13.28 18.92 24.83
N ASP A 35 14.52 19.41 24.83
CA ASP A 35 15.21 19.74 23.59
C ASP A 35 15.72 18.48 22.90
N THR A 36 14.95 18.01 21.94
CA THR A 36 15.33 16.83 21.13
C THR A 36 16.48 17.11 20.16
N LYS A 37 16.88 18.39 20.01
CA LYS A 37 18.02 18.84 19.20
C LYS A 37 19.27 19.12 20.06
N HIS A 38 19.21 18.88 21.36
CA HIS A 38 20.36 19.06 22.24
C HIS A 38 21.58 18.28 21.73
N PRO A 39 22.79 18.88 21.71
CA PRO A 39 24.00 18.25 21.14
C PRO A 39 24.24 16.82 21.63
N ALA A 40 24.09 16.56 22.93
CA ALA A 40 24.29 15.22 23.49
C ALA A 40 23.31 14.15 22.89
N ILE A 41 22.09 14.55 22.52
CA ILE A 41 21.12 13.66 21.87
C ILE A 41 21.52 13.43 20.42
N ILE A 42 21.88 14.49 19.70
CA ILE A 42 22.31 14.42 18.31
C ILE A 42 23.58 13.57 18.18
N GLU A 43 24.59 13.82 19.00
CA GLU A 43 25.85 13.07 18.95
C GLU A 43 25.65 11.60 19.29
N ASN A 44 24.78 11.29 20.28
CA ASN A 44 24.43 9.90 20.59
C ASN A 44 23.77 9.21 19.39
N ILE A 45 22.81 9.86 18.71
CA ILE A 45 22.17 9.33 17.50
C ILE A 45 23.18 9.16 16.38
N MET A 46 24.09 10.13 16.18
CA MET A 46 25.15 10.06 15.18
C MET A 46 26.13 8.90 15.49
N GLY A 47 26.51 8.72 16.73
CA GLY A 47 27.34 7.58 17.18
C GLY A 47 26.67 6.23 16.92
N ILE A 48 25.36 6.12 17.20
CA ILE A 48 24.58 4.92 16.89
C ILE A 48 24.52 4.70 15.38
N LYS A 49 24.29 5.75 14.58
CA LYS A 49 24.25 5.69 13.12
C LYS A 49 25.57 5.22 12.53
N ARG A 50 26.71 5.70 13.03
CA ARG A 50 28.06 5.25 12.61
C ARG A 50 28.28 3.77 12.87
N ARG A 51 27.86 3.27 14.05
CA ARG A 51 28.03 1.84 14.42
C ARG A 51 27.12 0.89 13.65
N LYS A 52 25.85 1.27 13.43
CA LYS A 52 24.84 0.39 12.80
C LYS A 52 24.75 0.53 11.29
N GLY A 53 25.30 1.59 10.72
CA GLY A 53 24.96 2.02 9.38
C GLY A 53 23.54 2.59 9.30
N SER A 54 23.22 3.26 8.22
CA SER A 54 21.90 3.88 8.00
C SER A 54 21.22 3.35 6.74
N VAL A 55 21.84 2.40 6.04
CA VAL A 55 21.29 1.86 4.79
C VAL A 55 20.02 1.07 5.09
N GLN A 56 18.89 1.62 4.70
CA GLN A 56 17.64 0.88 4.65
C GLN A 56 17.54 0.20 3.29
N LYS A 57 17.55 -1.12 3.27
CA LYS A 57 17.18 -1.86 2.05
C LYS A 57 15.68 -1.62 1.81
N GLY A 58 15.37 -0.78 0.83
CA GLY A 58 14.01 -0.57 0.35
C GLY A 58 13.43 -1.90 -0.16
N LYS A 59 12.11 -1.99 -0.18
CA LYS A 59 11.42 -3.11 -0.83
C LYS A 59 11.38 -2.87 -2.33
N LYS A 60 11.53 -3.94 -3.12
CA LYS A 60 11.51 -3.86 -4.58
C LYS A 60 10.11 -3.50 -5.10
N PRO A 61 10.00 -2.75 -6.21
CA PRO A 61 8.75 -2.55 -6.92
C PRO A 61 8.29 -3.86 -7.58
N ILE A 62 6.98 -4.07 -7.67
CA ILE A 62 6.40 -5.12 -8.51
C ILE A 62 6.23 -4.52 -9.91
N LEU A 63 7.13 -4.82 -10.82
CA LEU A 63 7.06 -4.37 -12.20
C LEU A 63 5.99 -5.11 -12.99
N ILE A 64 5.65 -4.61 -14.18
CA ILE A 64 4.57 -5.15 -15.04
C ILE A 64 4.73 -6.65 -15.30
N ASN A 65 5.95 -7.15 -15.51
CA ASN A 65 6.17 -8.57 -15.77
C ASN A 65 5.75 -9.42 -14.57
N TYR A 66 6.19 -9.05 -13.36
CA TYR A 66 5.79 -9.75 -12.12
C TYR A 66 4.29 -9.59 -11.83
N LEU A 67 3.69 -8.43 -12.17
CA LEU A 67 2.24 -8.27 -12.08
C LEU A 67 1.51 -9.30 -12.95
N LYS A 68 1.96 -9.47 -14.21
CA LYS A 68 1.39 -10.46 -15.14
C LYS A 68 1.52 -11.88 -14.59
N GLU A 69 2.69 -12.26 -14.08
CA GLU A 69 2.92 -13.57 -13.45
C GLU A 69 1.98 -13.81 -12.27
N ILE A 70 1.83 -12.82 -11.38
CA ILE A 70 0.88 -12.89 -10.27
C ILE A 70 -0.55 -13.10 -10.75
N ILE A 71 -0.99 -12.36 -11.77
CA ILE A 71 -2.35 -12.47 -12.30
C ILE A 71 -2.58 -13.84 -12.95
N ASN A 72 -1.61 -14.37 -13.69
CA ASN A 72 -1.68 -15.71 -14.28
C ASN A 72 -1.83 -16.76 -13.18
N VAL A 73 -1.02 -16.73 -12.14
CA VAL A 73 -1.12 -17.64 -10.99
C VAL A 73 -2.49 -17.55 -10.30
N ILE A 74 -3.08 -16.34 -10.19
CA ILE A 74 -4.44 -16.20 -9.65
C ILE A 74 -5.47 -16.83 -10.57
N ASP A 75 -5.33 -16.65 -11.87
CA ASP A 75 -6.28 -17.18 -12.86
C ASP A 75 -6.24 -18.71 -12.92
N ASP A 76 -5.08 -19.31 -12.68
CA ASP A 76 -4.89 -20.78 -12.62
C ASP A 76 -5.47 -21.43 -11.35
N GLN A 77 -5.85 -20.62 -10.33
CA GLN A 77 -6.51 -21.16 -9.15
C GLN A 77 -7.88 -21.75 -9.49
N ASN A 78 -8.38 -22.63 -8.59
CA ASN A 78 -9.69 -23.27 -8.75
C ASN A 78 -10.77 -22.24 -9.13
N LYS A 79 -11.50 -22.51 -10.23
CA LYS A 79 -12.54 -21.62 -10.77
C LYS A 79 -13.69 -21.36 -9.81
N GLU A 80 -13.97 -22.27 -8.89
CA GLU A 80 -15.04 -22.15 -7.90
C GLU A 80 -14.67 -21.25 -6.71
N ASP A 81 -13.39 -21.00 -6.48
CA ASP A 81 -12.97 -20.12 -5.41
C ASP A 81 -13.19 -18.64 -5.77
N ILE A 82 -14.28 -18.07 -5.21
CA ILE A 82 -14.61 -16.65 -5.41
C ILE A 82 -13.54 -15.72 -4.84
N LYS A 83 -12.68 -16.19 -3.92
CA LYS A 83 -11.58 -15.43 -3.33
C LYS A 83 -10.63 -14.90 -4.41
N LYS A 84 -10.36 -15.67 -5.45
CA LYS A 84 -9.47 -15.26 -6.54
C LYS A 84 -9.93 -13.97 -7.25
N PHE A 85 -11.23 -13.79 -7.44
CA PHE A 85 -11.77 -12.58 -8.07
C PHE A 85 -11.57 -11.33 -7.21
N ARG A 86 -11.70 -11.47 -5.89
CA ARG A 86 -11.34 -10.40 -4.95
C ARG A 86 -9.86 -10.06 -5.02
N ASP A 87 -9.02 -11.08 -4.92
CA ASP A 87 -7.58 -10.93 -4.80
C ASP A 87 -6.98 -10.35 -6.08
N ARG A 88 -7.46 -10.83 -7.24
CA ARG A 88 -7.14 -10.27 -8.56
C ARG A 88 -7.51 -8.79 -8.65
N SER A 89 -8.73 -8.43 -8.22
CA SER A 89 -9.20 -7.05 -8.24
C SER A 89 -8.36 -6.15 -7.32
N ILE A 90 -7.99 -6.62 -6.12
CA ILE A 90 -7.12 -5.90 -5.19
C ILE A 90 -5.76 -5.58 -5.84
N ILE A 91 -5.16 -6.56 -6.51
CA ILE A 91 -3.83 -6.41 -7.12
C ILE A 91 -3.88 -5.46 -8.31
N LEU A 92 -4.84 -5.64 -9.21
CA LEU A 92 -4.97 -4.79 -10.41
C LEU A 92 -5.33 -3.34 -10.06
N ILE A 93 -6.31 -3.11 -9.18
CA ILE A 93 -6.67 -1.77 -8.69
C ILE A 93 -5.48 -1.15 -7.97
N GLY A 94 -4.86 -1.91 -7.06
CA GLY A 94 -3.73 -1.43 -6.26
C GLY A 94 -2.54 -0.98 -7.09
N PHE A 95 -2.23 -1.73 -8.15
CA PHE A 95 -1.17 -1.38 -9.10
C PHE A 95 -1.58 -0.21 -9.99
N SER A 96 -2.66 -0.35 -10.76
CA SER A 96 -3.04 0.63 -11.80
C SER A 96 -3.36 2.02 -11.25
N GLY A 97 -3.89 2.11 -10.03
CA GLY A 97 -4.15 3.39 -9.36
C GLY A 97 -3.04 3.85 -8.42
N GLY A 98 -1.93 3.14 -8.32
CA GLY A 98 -0.85 3.48 -7.38
C GLY A 98 -1.35 3.63 -5.93
N PHE A 99 -2.28 2.79 -5.49
CA PHE A 99 -2.92 2.90 -4.19
C PHE A 99 -2.01 2.52 -3.02
N ARG A 100 -2.18 3.18 -1.87
CA ARG A 100 -1.71 2.66 -0.59
C ARG A 100 -2.62 1.53 -0.12
N ARG A 101 -2.08 0.56 0.64
CA ARG A 101 -2.84 -0.61 1.14
C ARG A 101 -4.13 -0.24 1.87
N ASN A 102 -4.05 0.75 2.76
CA ASN A 102 -5.23 1.19 3.49
C ASN A 102 -6.23 1.93 2.59
N GLU A 103 -5.79 2.64 1.55
CA GLU A 103 -6.68 3.24 0.56
C GLU A 103 -7.49 2.14 -0.16
N ILE A 104 -6.82 1.04 -0.59
CA ILE A 104 -7.51 -0.08 -1.25
C ILE A 104 -8.62 -0.65 -0.36
N VAL A 105 -8.27 -0.99 0.87
CA VAL A 105 -9.26 -1.63 1.76
C VAL A 105 -10.34 -0.66 2.24
N SER A 106 -10.10 0.65 2.18
CA SER A 106 -11.04 1.67 2.60
C SER A 106 -12.15 1.94 1.58
N ILE A 107 -12.01 1.47 0.35
CA ILE A 107 -13.01 1.68 -0.71
C ILE A 107 -14.34 1.05 -0.30
N ASP A 108 -15.39 1.86 -0.28
CA ASP A 108 -16.78 1.44 -0.16
C ASP A 108 -17.46 1.42 -1.53
N TYR A 109 -18.58 0.73 -1.63
CA TYR A 109 -19.35 0.64 -2.89
C TYR A 109 -19.74 2.02 -3.42
N ASP A 110 -20.15 2.92 -2.52
CA ASP A 110 -20.58 4.28 -2.85
C ASP A 110 -19.42 5.20 -3.27
N ASP A 111 -18.16 4.76 -3.13
CA ASP A 111 -17.00 5.48 -3.63
C ASP A 111 -16.71 5.19 -5.11
N LEU A 112 -17.45 4.27 -5.73
CA LEU A 112 -17.24 3.80 -7.10
C LEU A 112 -18.22 4.50 -8.05
N ASP A 113 -17.66 5.18 -9.06
CA ASP A 113 -18.42 5.77 -10.15
C ASP A 113 -17.94 5.17 -11.48
N PHE A 114 -18.73 4.26 -12.04
CA PHE A 114 -18.44 3.61 -13.33
C PHE A 114 -18.94 4.47 -14.47
N VAL A 115 -18.02 4.98 -15.26
CA VAL A 115 -18.28 5.82 -16.43
C VAL A 115 -17.91 5.09 -17.73
N PRO A 116 -18.34 5.57 -18.91
CA PRO A 116 -17.99 4.91 -20.18
C PRO A 116 -16.49 4.75 -20.40
N GLU A 117 -15.67 5.69 -19.94
CA GLU A 117 -14.22 5.72 -20.10
C GLU A 117 -13.50 4.83 -19.09
N GLY A 118 -14.16 4.42 -17.99
CA GLY A 118 -13.51 3.63 -16.93
C GLY A 118 -14.20 3.67 -15.59
N LEU A 119 -13.41 3.90 -14.55
CA LEU A 119 -13.85 3.93 -13.15
C LEU A 119 -13.21 5.11 -12.42
N LYS A 120 -14.02 5.92 -11.77
CA LYS A 120 -13.60 6.91 -10.79
C LYS A 120 -13.76 6.34 -9.39
N ILE A 121 -12.73 6.48 -8.55
CA ILE A 121 -12.73 6.01 -7.16
C ILE A 121 -12.47 7.19 -6.24
N SER A 122 -13.43 7.51 -5.40
CA SER A 122 -13.31 8.57 -4.40
C SER A 122 -12.53 8.08 -3.17
N ILE A 123 -11.44 8.75 -2.84
CA ILE A 123 -10.63 8.47 -1.65
C ILE A 123 -10.96 9.51 -0.59
N ARG A 124 -11.79 9.13 0.37
CA ARG A 124 -12.30 10.05 1.42
C ARG A 124 -11.21 10.52 2.38
N ARG A 125 -10.18 9.69 2.65
CA ARG A 125 -9.05 10.00 3.53
C ARG A 125 -7.79 9.28 3.08
N SER A 126 -6.67 9.98 3.11
CA SER A 126 -5.35 9.43 2.83
C SER A 126 -4.37 9.83 3.94
N LYS A 127 -3.26 9.11 4.08
CA LYS A 127 -2.22 9.42 5.07
C LYS A 127 -1.64 10.83 4.90
N THR A 128 -1.66 11.37 3.71
CA THR A 128 -1.13 12.70 3.36
C THR A 128 -2.20 13.78 3.34
N ASP A 129 -3.47 13.40 3.47
CA ASP A 129 -4.63 14.28 3.54
C ASP A 129 -5.05 14.43 5.01
N GLN A 130 -4.42 15.37 5.70
CA GLN A 130 -4.70 15.63 7.12
C GLN A 130 -6.02 16.37 7.35
N PHE A 131 -6.51 17.08 6.32
CA PHE A 131 -7.74 17.87 6.40
C PHE A 131 -8.97 17.09 5.92
N GLY A 132 -8.79 15.91 5.28
CA GLY A 132 -9.90 15.08 4.81
C GLY A 132 -10.60 15.66 3.58
N GLU A 133 -9.89 16.42 2.75
CA GLU A 133 -10.40 16.97 1.49
C GLU A 133 -10.74 15.86 0.49
N GLY A 134 -10.10 14.71 0.63
CA GLY A 134 -10.27 13.60 -0.28
C GLY A 134 -9.69 13.89 -1.67
N PHE A 135 -9.69 12.89 -2.52
CA PHE A 135 -9.35 13.04 -3.93
C PHE A 135 -9.90 11.87 -4.74
N THR A 136 -10.05 12.07 -6.05
CA THR A 136 -10.57 11.04 -6.95
C THR A 136 -9.44 10.46 -7.80
N LYS A 137 -9.41 9.13 -7.93
CA LYS A 137 -8.56 8.42 -8.88
C LYS A 137 -9.40 7.91 -10.04
N ALA A 138 -8.92 8.15 -11.25
CA ALA A 138 -9.55 7.65 -12.48
C ALA A 138 -8.72 6.51 -13.04
N LEU A 139 -9.37 5.40 -13.33
CA LEU A 139 -8.78 4.21 -13.96
C LEU A 139 -9.49 3.99 -15.29
N PRO A 140 -8.80 4.14 -16.44
CA PRO A 140 -9.41 3.87 -17.74
C PRO A 140 -9.64 2.38 -17.95
N TYR A 141 -10.50 2.01 -18.90
CA TYR A 141 -10.50 0.66 -19.42
C TYR A 141 -9.19 0.38 -20.16
N PHE A 142 -8.71 -0.85 -20.06
CA PHE A 142 -7.58 -1.34 -20.86
C PHE A 142 -8.10 -2.20 -21.98
N ASP A 143 -7.46 -2.10 -23.16
CA ASP A 143 -7.81 -2.89 -24.34
C ASP A 143 -7.72 -4.39 -24.04
N ASN A 144 -6.71 -4.80 -23.28
CA ASN A 144 -6.61 -6.17 -22.79
C ASN A 144 -7.41 -6.36 -21.51
N SER A 145 -8.59 -6.97 -21.64
CA SER A 145 -9.53 -7.21 -20.52
C SER A 145 -8.94 -8.12 -19.42
N GLN A 146 -7.95 -8.97 -19.76
CA GLN A 146 -7.29 -9.84 -18.77
C GLN A 146 -6.57 -9.03 -17.68
N TYR A 147 -5.98 -7.88 -18.00
CA TYR A 147 -5.28 -7.05 -17.04
C TYR A 147 -6.03 -5.76 -16.69
N CYS A 148 -7.27 -5.62 -17.16
CA CYS A 148 -8.07 -4.43 -16.91
C CYS A 148 -8.57 -4.39 -15.45
N PRO A 149 -8.17 -3.36 -14.64
CA PRO A 149 -8.60 -3.22 -13.26
C PRO A 149 -10.11 -3.03 -13.13
N VAL A 150 -10.71 -2.28 -14.07
CA VAL A 150 -12.14 -1.95 -14.06
C VAL A 150 -12.98 -3.21 -14.33
N VAL A 151 -12.61 -4.00 -15.34
CA VAL A 151 -13.29 -5.27 -15.66
C VAL A 151 -13.16 -6.25 -14.50
N SER A 152 -11.96 -6.34 -13.88
CA SER A 152 -11.72 -7.21 -12.73
C SER A 152 -12.58 -6.82 -11.52
N LEU A 153 -12.70 -5.52 -11.23
CA LEU A 153 -13.54 -5.04 -10.13
C LEU A 153 -15.02 -5.28 -10.39
N LYS A 154 -15.52 -4.99 -11.61
CA LYS A 154 -16.91 -5.30 -11.98
C LYS A 154 -17.23 -6.77 -11.78
N LYS A 155 -16.32 -7.67 -12.21
CA LYS A 155 -16.49 -9.10 -12.03
C LYS A 155 -16.54 -9.50 -10.56
N TRP A 156 -15.65 -8.93 -9.72
CA TRP A 156 -15.68 -9.15 -8.28
C TRP A 156 -17.01 -8.71 -7.66
N ILE A 157 -17.48 -7.49 -7.96
CA ILE A 157 -18.75 -6.96 -7.44
C ILE A 157 -19.93 -7.84 -7.85
N ALA A 158 -19.99 -8.24 -9.12
CA ALA A 158 -21.07 -9.11 -9.64
C ALA A 158 -21.11 -10.47 -8.93
N ILE A 159 -19.97 -11.14 -8.78
CA ILE A 159 -19.87 -12.46 -8.13
C ILE A 159 -20.15 -12.37 -6.63
N SER A 160 -19.62 -11.33 -5.96
CA SER A 160 -19.79 -11.15 -4.51
C SER A 160 -21.15 -10.59 -4.12
N LYS A 161 -21.93 -10.06 -5.09
CA LYS A 161 -23.23 -9.40 -4.89
C LYS A 161 -23.15 -8.25 -3.88
N ILE A 162 -22.01 -7.54 -3.85
CA ILE A 162 -21.82 -6.38 -2.98
C ILE A 162 -22.55 -5.19 -3.61
N ALA A 163 -23.51 -4.61 -2.87
CA ALA A 163 -24.28 -3.44 -3.28
C ALA A 163 -24.17 -2.26 -2.27
N SER A 164 -23.40 -2.41 -1.18
CA SER A 164 -23.18 -1.36 -0.19
C SER A 164 -22.01 -1.66 0.73
N GLY A 165 -21.43 -0.64 1.37
CA GLY A 165 -20.33 -0.75 2.32
C GLY A 165 -19.03 -1.27 1.71
N PRO A 166 -18.16 -1.93 2.47
CA PRO A 166 -16.81 -2.28 2.01
C PRO A 166 -16.81 -3.16 0.77
N VAL A 167 -16.06 -2.74 -0.26
CA VAL A 167 -15.87 -3.50 -1.50
C VAL A 167 -14.99 -4.72 -1.25
N PHE A 168 -13.91 -4.55 -0.52
CA PHE A 168 -13.00 -5.64 -0.20
C PHE A 168 -13.26 -6.16 1.21
N ARG A 169 -13.89 -7.32 1.26
CA ARG A 169 -14.33 -8.00 2.50
C ARG A 169 -13.46 -9.21 2.81
N ARG A 170 -13.38 -9.55 4.09
CA ARG A 170 -12.68 -10.77 4.54
C ARG A 170 -13.56 -12.00 4.33
N PHE A 171 -12.92 -13.12 4.08
CA PHE A 171 -13.55 -14.43 4.18
C PHE A 171 -13.45 -14.96 5.61
N VAL A 172 -14.43 -15.73 6.03
CA VAL A 172 -14.45 -16.48 7.28
C VAL A 172 -14.40 -17.98 6.99
N LYS A 173 -14.36 -18.81 8.04
CA LYS A 173 -14.29 -20.27 7.90
C LYS A 173 -15.35 -20.78 6.90
N GLY A 174 -14.94 -21.70 6.03
CA GLY A 174 -15.79 -22.25 4.95
C GLY A 174 -15.97 -21.32 3.75
N SER A 175 -14.98 -20.46 3.47
CA SER A 175 -14.95 -19.54 2.30
C SER A 175 -16.18 -18.62 2.20
N LYS A 176 -16.87 -18.37 3.31
CA LYS A 176 -18.03 -17.46 3.33
C LYS A 176 -17.58 -16.02 3.38
N LEU A 177 -18.12 -15.17 2.49
CA LEU A 177 -17.85 -13.74 2.46
C LEU A 177 -18.51 -13.05 3.66
N SER A 178 -17.69 -12.37 4.46
CA SER A 178 -18.14 -11.59 5.60
C SER A 178 -18.58 -10.18 5.18
N LYS A 179 -19.43 -9.51 5.95
CA LYS A 179 -19.72 -8.07 5.78
C LYS A 179 -18.58 -7.17 6.28
N LYS A 180 -17.59 -7.72 7.01
CA LYS A 180 -16.48 -6.96 7.58
C LYS A 180 -15.39 -6.68 6.55
N ARG A 181 -14.88 -5.46 6.58
CA ARG A 181 -13.78 -4.96 5.75
C ARG A 181 -12.51 -5.83 5.88
N LEU A 182 -11.80 -5.98 4.78
CA LEU A 182 -10.46 -6.57 4.76
C LEU A 182 -9.48 -5.65 5.51
N THR A 183 -8.46 -6.22 6.15
CA THR A 183 -7.38 -5.41 6.75
C THR A 183 -6.30 -5.10 5.73
N ASP A 184 -5.62 -3.97 5.89
CA ASP A 184 -4.50 -3.58 5.04
C ASP A 184 -3.31 -4.56 5.15
N GLN A 185 -3.16 -5.21 6.32
CA GLN A 185 -2.19 -6.27 6.51
C GLN A 185 -2.47 -7.48 5.61
N THR A 186 -3.75 -7.82 5.41
CA THR A 186 -4.11 -8.93 4.51
C THR A 186 -3.69 -8.65 3.07
N VAL A 187 -3.75 -7.40 2.60
CA VAL A 187 -3.25 -7.04 1.27
C VAL A 187 -1.75 -7.34 1.14
N ALA A 188 -0.96 -7.05 2.19
CA ALA A 188 0.47 -7.35 2.16
C ALA A 188 0.76 -8.87 2.18
N LEU A 189 -0.04 -9.64 2.92
CA LEU A 189 0.10 -11.11 2.96
C LEU A 189 -0.29 -11.73 1.62
N LEU A 190 -1.38 -11.28 1.02
CA LEU A 190 -1.87 -11.71 -0.27
C LEU A 190 -0.81 -11.50 -1.37
N ILE A 191 -0.20 -10.33 -1.43
CA ILE A 191 0.88 -10.04 -2.38
C ILE A 191 2.04 -11.03 -2.19
N LYS A 192 2.43 -11.32 -0.96
CA LYS A 192 3.51 -12.28 -0.68
C LYS A 192 3.14 -13.71 -1.05
N GLU A 193 1.90 -14.10 -0.79
CA GLU A 193 1.36 -15.42 -1.15
C GLU A 193 1.49 -15.65 -2.66
N TYR A 194 0.95 -14.72 -3.46
CA TYR A 194 0.98 -14.87 -4.92
C TYR A 194 2.36 -14.69 -5.54
N LEU A 195 3.25 -13.88 -4.96
CA LEU A 195 4.66 -13.84 -5.37
C LEU A 195 5.34 -15.21 -5.16
N ASN A 196 5.14 -15.83 -3.99
CA ASN A 196 5.70 -17.14 -3.71
C ASN A 196 5.14 -18.22 -4.63
N LEU A 197 3.83 -18.20 -4.93
CA LEU A 197 3.19 -19.11 -5.88
C LEU A 197 3.72 -18.91 -7.32
N ALA A 198 4.11 -17.69 -7.67
CA ALA A 198 4.79 -17.37 -8.93
C ALA A 198 6.29 -17.69 -8.93
N GLY A 199 6.82 -18.33 -7.87
CA GLY A 199 8.26 -18.64 -7.74
C GLY A 199 9.16 -17.44 -7.43
N ILE A 200 8.59 -16.28 -7.04
CA ILE A 200 9.33 -15.05 -6.76
C ILE A 200 9.57 -14.93 -5.24
N ASP A 201 10.83 -14.69 -4.81
CA ASP A 201 11.14 -14.48 -3.38
C ASP A 201 10.43 -13.25 -2.81
N SER A 202 9.34 -13.49 -2.09
CA SER A 202 8.49 -12.46 -1.51
C SER A 202 9.14 -11.63 -0.39
N LYS A 203 10.32 -12.05 0.13
CA LYS A 203 11.04 -11.31 1.18
C LYS A 203 11.44 -9.90 0.75
N ASN A 204 11.65 -9.71 -0.56
CA ASN A 204 12.05 -8.44 -1.16
C ASN A 204 10.88 -7.49 -1.41
N TYR A 205 9.63 -7.92 -1.21
CA TYR A 205 8.41 -7.17 -1.52
C TYR A 205 7.57 -6.88 -0.27
N SER A 206 6.66 -5.92 -0.41
CA SER A 206 5.73 -5.51 0.64
C SER A 206 4.43 -5.01 0.01
N GLY A 207 3.45 -4.66 0.84
CA GLY A 207 2.23 -4.03 0.32
C GLY A 207 2.44 -2.64 -0.33
N HIS A 208 3.62 -2.04 -0.19
CA HIS A 208 3.99 -0.80 -0.91
C HIS A 208 4.52 -1.09 -2.32
N SER A 209 4.86 -2.34 -2.62
CA SER A 209 5.50 -2.75 -3.87
C SER A 209 4.58 -2.63 -5.10
N LEU A 210 3.24 -2.67 -4.94
CA LEU A 210 2.31 -2.38 -6.03
C LEU A 210 2.39 -0.92 -6.44
N ARG A 211 2.33 -0.01 -5.46
CA ARG A 211 2.39 1.43 -5.70
C ARG A 211 3.75 1.88 -6.26
N SER A 212 4.85 1.38 -5.71
CA SER A 212 6.18 1.65 -6.27
C SER A 212 6.34 1.03 -7.65
N GLY A 213 5.73 -0.14 -7.90
CA GLY A 213 5.70 -0.78 -9.21
C GLY A 213 4.98 0.08 -10.25
N PHE A 214 3.81 0.61 -9.92
CA PHE A 214 3.11 1.58 -10.77
C PHE A 214 3.99 2.78 -11.10
N ALA A 215 4.56 3.44 -10.07
CA ALA A 215 5.36 4.64 -10.27
C ALA A 215 6.60 4.36 -11.14
N THR A 216 7.32 3.25 -10.87
CA THR A 216 8.49 2.86 -11.65
C THR A 216 8.12 2.53 -13.09
N SER A 217 7.10 1.70 -13.32
CA SER A 217 6.69 1.32 -14.68
C SER A 217 6.15 2.50 -15.48
N ALA A 218 5.45 3.43 -14.86
CA ALA A 218 4.99 4.66 -15.52
C ALA A 218 6.17 5.56 -15.92
N ALA A 219 7.16 5.72 -15.03
CA ALA A 219 8.37 6.48 -15.32
C ALA A 219 9.20 5.85 -16.46
N GLU A 220 9.38 4.52 -16.43
CA GLU A 220 10.03 3.76 -17.50
C GLU A 220 9.31 3.88 -18.86
N SER A 221 7.99 4.09 -18.83
CA SER A 221 7.17 4.33 -20.03
C SER A 221 7.13 5.80 -20.48
N GLY A 222 7.91 6.69 -19.85
CA GLY A 222 8.00 8.10 -20.22
C GLY A 222 6.83 8.97 -19.74
N VAL A 223 6.01 8.49 -18.80
CA VAL A 223 4.91 9.30 -18.22
C VAL A 223 5.50 10.43 -17.37
N GLU A 224 5.00 11.64 -17.56
CA GLU A 224 5.44 12.81 -16.80
C GLU A 224 5.34 12.60 -15.29
N GLU A 225 6.36 13.01 -14.55
CA GLU A 225 6.46 12.88 -13.10
C GLU A 225 5.25 13.49 -12.38
N ARG A 226 4.74 14.64 -12.86
CA ARG A 226 3.54 15.29 -12.29
C ARG A 226 2.30 14.39 -12.36
N SER A 227 2.12 13.67 -13.46
CA SER A 227 1.01 12.73 -13.65
C SER A 227 1.14 11.54 -12.70
N ILE A 228 2.37 11.01 -12.54
CA ILE A 228 2.66 9.94 -11.59
C ILE A 228 2.40 10.41 -10.15
N MET A 229 2.83 11.62 -9.80
CA MET A 229 2.60 12.22 -8.47
C MET A 229 1.11 12.46 -8.20
N ALA A 230 0.36 12.98 -9.16
CA ALA A 230 -1.10 13.15 -9.04
C ALA A 230 -1.78 11.81 -8.76
N MET A 231 -1.45 10.77 -9.53
CA MET A 231 -2.01 9.43 -9.37
C MET A 231 -1.62 8.79 -8.03
N THR A 232 -0.39 8.97 -7.60
CA THR A 232 0.09 8.41 -6.35
C THR A 232 -0.21 9.30 -5.13
N GLY A 233 -0.56 10.58 -5.29
CA GLY A 233 -0.79 11.54 -4.22
C GLY A 233 0.49 11.83 -3.42
N HIS A 234 1.64 11.96 -4.12
CA HIS A 234 2.88 12.48 -3.54
C HIS A 234 2.87 14.01 -3.61
N LYS A 235 3.30 14.64 -2.52
CA LYS A 235 3.39 16.12 -2.42
C LYS A 235 4.80 16.64 -2.72
N SER A 236 5.81 15.75 -2.85
CA SER A 236 7.20 16.09 -3.15
C SER A 236 7.81 15.08 -4.13
N THR A 237 8.82 15.52 -4.88
CA THR A 237 9.58 14.73 -5.86
C THR A 237 10.61 13.80 -5.22
N GLU A 238 10.89 13.90 -3.93
CA GLU A 238 11.79 13.00 -3.20
C GLU A 238 11.13 11.63 -3.01
N MET A 239 11.40 10.72 -3.92
CA MET A 239 11.07 9.28 -3.83
C MET A 239 12.30 8.42 -3.56
#